data_9491d25dd9033f6ccfee8749763e37a2
#
_entry.id   9491d25dd9033f6ccfee8749763e37a2
#
_cell.length_a   1.000
_cell.length_b   1.000
_cell.length_c   1.000
_cell.angle_alpha   90.00
_cell.angle_beta   90.00
_cell.angle_gamma   90.00
#
_symmetry.space_group_name_H-M   'P 1'
#
loop_
_entity.id
_entity.type
_entity.pdbx_description
1 polymer ?
#
loop_
_entity_poly.entity_id
_entity_poly.type
_entity_poly.pdbx_seq_one_letter_code
_entity_poly.pdbx_strand_id
1 'polypeptide(L)'
;VEESVADFPHVVTMHGNTLGVKLDKNTVFVSRNHAERHGSGSYVYNGMDWDDYGTVDLGAQRDYFHFLGKAAWKVKNVKGAIDVAKAMPGARLKVLGGYRFNFKMGWRFTFSPRISFYGMVGGERKSSLLNGSKGLIFPVTWDEPFGLAITESLYFGAPVFGTPYGSLPELVNKEVGFLTDEQDKMVAHIVNDYHYSPKVCHEYAVDEFNSRLMAERYVQKYEQVLNGKTLNDRCPEATVPYSHRLWKK
;
A
#
# COMPACT_ATOMS: atom_id res chain seq x y z
N VAL A 1 -19.57 -18.94 10.02
CA VAL A 1 -18.66 -18.25 10.96
C VAL A 1 -19.41 -17.18 11.76
N GLU A 2 -20.40 -16.48 11.16
CA GLU A 2 -21.15 -15.41 11.84
C GLU A 2 -22.05 -15.89 12.97
N GLU A 3 -22.70 -17.06 12.86
CA GLU A 3 -23.59 -17.60 13.91
C GLU A 3 -22.84 -18.10 15.16
N SER A 4 -21.56 -18.48 15.05
CA SER A 4 -20.82 -19.10 16.15
C SER A 4 -20.08 -18.11 17.06
N VAL A 5 -19.96 -16.83 16.67
CA VAL A 5 -19.26 -15.77 17.45
C VAL A 5 -20.19 -14.71 18.01
N ALA A 6 -21.49 -14.73 17.64
CA ALA A 6 -22.45 -13.70 18.04
C ALA A 6 -22.63 -13.53 19.57
N ASP A 7 -22.40 -14.60 20.33
CA ASP A 7 -22.59 -14.64 21.79
C ASP A 7 -21.35 -14.22 22.59
N PHE A 8 -20.23 -13.94 21.89
CA PHE A 8 -18.98 -13.56 22.54
C PHE A 8 -18.55 -12.14 22.15
N PRO A 9 -17.92 -11.37 23.07
CA PRO A 9 -17.27 -10.14 22.73
C PRO A 9 -16.19 -10.41 21.66
N HIS A 10 -16.31 -9.77 20.48
CA HIS A 10 -15.39 -9.99 19.38
C HIS A 10 -15.15 -8.70 18.59
N VAL A 11 -14.05 -8.67 17.85
CA VAL A 11 -13.69 -7.62 16.90
C VAL A 11 -13.35 -8.27 15.56
N VAL A 12 -13.86 -7.72 14.47
CA VAL A 12 -13.57 -8.18 13.12
C VAL A 12 -12.69 -7.17 12.39
N THR A 13 -11.53 -7.59 11.90
CA THR A 13 -10.68 -6.72 11.09
C THR A 13 -10.95 -6.95 9.60
N MET A 14 -11.34 -5.89 8.88
CA MET A 14 -11.57 -5.94 7.44
C MET A 14 -10.32 -5.49 6.69
N HIS A 15 -9.67 -6.44 5.98
CA HIS A 15 -8.45 -6.16 5.20
C HIS A 15 -8.71 -5.89 3.71
N GLY A 16 -9.84 -6.32 3.19
CA GLY A 16 -10.18 -6.20 1.77
C GLY A 16 -11.34 -5.25 1.51
N ASN A 17 -11.51 -4.87 0.26
CA ASN A 17 -12.70 -4.14 -0.17
C ASN A 17 -13.88 -5.09 -0.37
N THR A 18 -15.05 -4.66 0.08
CA THR A 18 -16.35 -5.30 -0.21
C THR A 18 -17.31 -4.29 -0.83
N LEU A 19 -18.37 -4.75 -1.46
CA LEU A 19 -19.42 -3.90 -2.01
C LEU A 19 -20.78 -4.57 -1.77
N GLY A 20 -21.74 -3.82 -1.19
CA GLY A 20 -23.08 -4.30 -0.93
C GLY A 20 -23.16 -5.41 0.11
N VAL A 21 -22.15 -5.52 0.99
CA VAL A 21 -22.13 -6.50 2.08
C VAL A 21 -22.21 -5.75 3.40
N LYS A 22 -23.22 -6.06 4.21
CA LYS A 22 -23.31 -5.57 5.59
C LYS A 22 -22.32 -6.32 6.45
N LEU A 23 -21.46 -5.57 7.15
CA LEU A 23 -20.44 -6.10 8.03
C LEU A 23 -20.90 -6.05 9.49
N ASP A 24 -20.20 -6.77 10.36
CA ASP A 24 -20.46 -6.77 11.79
C ASP A 24 -20.27 -5.36 12.38
N LYS A 25 -21.06 -5.02 13.43
CA LYS A 25 -20.92 -3.73 14.14
C LYS A 25 -19.57 -3.54 14.82
N ASN A 26 -18.86 -4.64 15.14
CA ASN A 26 -17.53 -4.60 15.72
C ASN A 26 -16.42 -4.69 14.68
N THR A 27 -16.71 -4.26 13.44
CA THR A 27 -15.69 -4.20 12.37
C THR A 27 -14.77 -3.00 12.55
N VAL A 28 -13.46 -3.28 12.44
CA VAL A 28 -12.36 -2.32 12.37
C VAL A 28 -11.76 -2.39 10.97
N PHE A 29 -11.51 -1.24 10.36
CA PHE A 29 -10.90 -1.13 9.05
C PHE A 29 -9.41 -0.80 9.15
N VAL A 30 -8.65 -1.05 8.08
CA VAL A 30 -7.19 -0.90 8.10
C VAL A 30 -6.70 0.50 7.73
N SER A 31 -7.60 1.42 7.37
CA SER A 31 -7.32 2.84 7.16
C SER A 31 -8.58 3.70 7.35
N ARG A 32 -8.41 5.00 7.51
CA ARG A 32 -9.52 5.94 7.64
C ARG A 32 -10.39 5.93 6.39
N ASN A 33 -9.80 6.08 5.21
CA ASN A 33 -10.54 6.03 3.94
C ASN A 33 -11.30 4.71 3.78
N HIS A 34 -10.68 3.58 4.18
CA HIS A 34 -11.34 2.28 4.11
C HIS A 34 -12.58 2.24 5.02
N ALA A 35 -12.51 2.77 6.24
CA ALA A 35 -13.64 2.89 7.16
C ALA A 35 -14.74 3.82 6.60
N GLU A 36 -14.36 5.04 6.19
CA GLU A 36 -15.28 6.05 5.69
C GLU A 36 -16.10 5.54 4.49
N ARG A 37 -15.47 4.82 3.57
CA ARG A 37 -16.16 4.20 2.42
C ARG A 37 -17.21 3.15 2.81
N HIS A 38 -17.12 2.60 4.02
CA HIS A 38 -18.11 1.68 4.59
C HIS A 38 -19.06 2.37 5.59
N GLY A 39 -19.02 3.71 5.69
CA GLY A 39 -19.83 4.47 6.63
C GLY A 39 -19.42 4.25 8.10
N SER A 40 -18.15 3.97 8.36
CA SER A 40 -17.57 3.73 9.67
C SER A 40 -16.50 4.77 10.00
N GLY A 41 -16.29 5.03 11.29
CA GLY A 41 -15.14 5.77 11.82
C GLY A 41 -14.14 4.87 12.56
N SER A 42 -14.37 3.56 12.58
CA SER A 42 -13.54 2.62 13.34
C SER A 42 -12.43 2.05 12.46
N TYR A 43 -11.20 2.52 12.65
CA TYR A 43 -10.03 2.00 11.93
C TYR A 43 -8.81 1.87 12.84
N VAL A 44 -7.88 1.03 12.43
CA VAL A 44 -6.53 0.89 12.97
C VAL A 44 -5.60 0.60 11.79
N TYR A 45 -4.54 1.41 11.63
CA TYR A 45 -3.52 1.14 10.60
C TYR A 45 -2.82 -0.18 10.86
N ASN A 46 -2.49 -0.91 9.80
CA ASN A 46 -1.61 -2.06 9.93
C ASN A 46 -0.24 -1.62 10.44
N GLY A 47 0.26 -2.31 11.46
CA GLY A 47 1.60 -2.15 11.98
C GLY A 47 2.47 -3.33 11.59
N MET A 48 3.74 -3.06 11.32
CA MET A 48 4.74 -4.06 11.00
C MET A 48 5.58 -4.34 12.25
N ASP A 49 5.95 -5.59 12.47
CA ASP A 49 7.06 -5.91 13.33
C ASP A 49 8.35 -5.71 12.53
N TRP A 50 8.99 -4.56 12.75
CA TRP A 50 10.15 -4.18 11.97
C TRP A 50 11.38 -5.04 12.29
N ASP A 51 11.39 -5.75 13.41
CA ASP A 51 12.45 -6.69 13.77
C ASP A 51 12.45 -7.95 12.86
N ASP A 52 11.29 -8.27 12.27
CA ASP A 52 11.16 -9.35 11.27
C ASP A 52 11.70 -8.96 9.87
N TYR A 53 12.03 -7.68 9.68
CA TYR A 53 12.54 -7.19 8.41
C TYR A 53 14.08 -7.17 8.40
N GLY A 54 14.66 -7.39 7.21
CA GLY A 54 16.11 -7.38 7.07
C GLY A 54 16.72 -6.00 7.30
N THR A 55 18.03 -5.97 7.41
CA THR A 55 18.82 -4.75 7.68
C THR A 55 18.51 -3.64 6.69
N VAL A 56 18.22 -2.46 7.21
CA VAL A 56 18.05 -1.22 6.44
C VAL A 56 19.41 -0.56 6.23
N ASP A 57 19.75 -0.29 4.98
CA ASP A 57 20.95 0.48 4.60
C ASP A 57 20.53 1.80 3.96
N LEU A 58 20.48 2.85 4.77
CA LEU A 58 20.10 4.20 4.30
C LEU A 58 21.19 4.85 3.44
N GLY A 59 22.44 4.34 3.51
CA GLY A 59 23.58 4.78 2.68
C GLY A 59 23.72 3.98 1.38
N ALA A 60 22.88 2.98 1.14
CA ALA A 60 22.96 2.16 -0.05
C ALA A 60 22.88 2.98 -1.35
N GLN A 61 23.65 2.57 -2.35
CA GLN A 61 23.52 3.14 -3.69
C GLN A 61 22.15 2.76 -4.28
N ARG A 62 21.35 3.78 -4.61
CA ARG A 62 19.99 3.64 -5.16
C ARG A 62 20.00 3.99 -6.63
N ASP A 63 19.71 3.02 -7.50
CA ASP A 63 19.88 3.20 -8.94
C ASP A 63 18.70 2.75 -9.81
N TYR A 64 17.61 2.27 -9.19
CA TYR A 64 16.38 1.84 -9.85
C TYR A 64 15.16 2.20 -9.01
N PHE A 65 14.00 2.25 -9.64
CA PHE A 65 12.70 2.27 -8.99
C PHE A 65 12.18 0.85 -8.83
N HIS A 66 11.22 0.64 -7.93
CA HIS A 66 10.55 -0.65 -7.82
C HIS A 66 9.02 -0.50 -7.91
N PHE A 67 8.38 -1.60 -8.25
CA PHE A 67 6.97 -1.87 -8.07
C PHE A 67 6.87 -3.07 -7.13
N LEU A 68 6.03 -2.98 -6.11
CA LEU A 68 5.82 -4.06 -5.13
C LEU A 68 4.34 -4.41 -5.06
N GLY A 69 3.99 -5.65 -5.41
CA GLY A 69 2.62 -6.13 -5.37
C GLY A 69 2.31 -7.15 -6.44
N LYS A 70 1.12 -7.73 -6.37
CA LYS A 70 0.67 -8.76 -7.31
C LYS A 70 0.44 -8.15 -8.70
N ALA A 71 1.50 -8.17 -9.53
CA ALA A 71 1.52 -7.55 -10.86
C ALA A 71 0.47 -8.10 -11.85
N ALA A 72 -0.12 -9.27 -11.55
CA ALA A 72 -1.24 -9.83 -12.31
C ALA A 72 -2.56 -9.09 -12.07
N TRP A 73 -2.71 -8.42 -10.91
CA TRP A 73 -3.94 -7.68 -10.61
C TRP A 73 -3.99 -6.37 -11.38
N LYS A 74 -5.00 -6.24 -12.25
CA LYS A 74 -5.17 -5.04 -13.10
C LYS A 74 -5.23 -3.76 -12.27
N VAL A 75 -5.89 -3.79 -11.13
CA VAL A 75 -6.05 -2.63 -10.22
C VAL A 75 -4.74 -2.16 -9.59
N LYS A 76 -3.71 -3.01 -9.51
CA LYS A 76 -2.36 -2.60 -9.08
C LYS A 76 -1.58 -1.86 -10.17
N ASN A 77 -2.04 -1.94 -11.42
CA ASN A 77 -1.55 -1.16 -12.56
C ASN A 77 -0.02 -1.21 -12.76
N VAL A 78 0.56 -2.41 -12.74
CA VAL A 78 1.99 -2.57 -13.05
C VAL A 78 2.34 -2.01 -14.44
N LYS A 79 1.36 -1.98 -15.38
CA LYS A 79 1.56 -1.37 -16.71
C LYS A 79 1.84 0.13 -16.59
N GLY A 80 1.09 0.85 -15.77
CA GLY A 80 1.32 2.28 -15.48
C GLY A 80 2.71 2.50 -14.89
N ALA A 81 3.13 1.67 -13.92
CA ALA A 81 4.49 1.76 -13.35
C ALA A 81 5.59 1.55 -14.41
N ILE A 82 5.39 0.60 -15.33
CA ILE A 82 6.30 0.36 -16.46
C ILE A 82 6.34 1.55 -17.41
N ASP A 83 5.17 2.13 -17.74
CA ASP A 83 5.05 3.27 -18.65
C ASP A 83 5.76 4.51 -18.04
N VAL A 84 5.57 4.80 -16.74
CA VAL A 84 6.31 5.85 -16.00
C VAL A 84 7.83 5.63 -16.10
N ALA A 85 8.31 4.42 -15.78
CA ALA A 85 9.74 4.12 -15.85
C ALA A 85 10.31 4.24 -17.27
N LYS A 86 9.53 3.92 -18.30
CA LYS A 86 9.94 4.07 -19.70
C LYS A 86 10.00 5.52 -20.13
N ALA A 87 9.12 6.37 -19.62
CA ALA A 87 9.08 7.80 -19.94
C ALA A 87 10.26 8.56 -19.33
N MET A 88 10.86 8.05 -18.25
CA MET A 88 12.05 8.64 -17.63
C MET A 88 13.33 8.19 -18.35
N PRO A 89 14.22 9.12 -18.80
CA PRO A 89 15.49 8.77 -19.41
C PRO A 89 16.37 7.91 -18.50
N GLY A 90 16.86 6.78 -19.01
CA GLY A 90 17.79 5.89 -18.27
C GLY A 90 17.20 5.16 -17.06
N ALA A 91 15.97 5.45 -16.63
CA ALA A 91 15.39 4.83 -15.46
C ALA A 91 15.19 3.31 -15.63
N ARG A 92 15.49 2.58 -14.56
CA ARG A 92 15.27 1.13 -14.44
C ARG A 92 14.16 0.86 -13.46
N LEU A 93 13.34 -0.20 -13.72
CA LEU A 93 12.28 -0.65 -12.82
C LEU A 93 12.45 -2.12 -12.49
N LYS A 94 12.42 -2.44 -11.20
CA LYS A 94 12.33 -3.81 -10.69
C LYS A 94 10.91 -4.11 -10.24
N VAL A 95 10.27 -5.10 -10.86
CA VAL A 95 8.91 -5.54 -10.53
C VAL A 95 8.98 -6.71 -9.57
N LEU A 96 8.56 -6.46 -8.32
CA LEU A 96 8.51 -7.43 -7.23
C LEU A 96 7.05 -7.92 -7.09
N GLY A 97 6.80 -9.18 -7.47
CA GLY A 97 5.47 -9.80 -7.42
C GLY A 97 4.86 -10.12 -8.78
N GLY A 98 5.66 -10.32 -9.81
CA GLY A 98 5.20 -10.70 -11.15
C GLY A 98 6.28 -11.16 -12.09
N TYR A 99 5.86 -11.53 -13.29
CA TYR A 99 6.72 -12.07 -14.34
C TYR A 99 6.65 -11.22 -15.61
N ARG A 100 7.69 -11.32 -16.45
CA ARG A 100 7.79 -10.61 -17.73
C ARG A 100 6.64 -10.96 -18.68
N PHE A 101 6.27 -12.23 -18.70
CA PHE A 101 5.14 -12.75 -19.46
C PHE A 101 4.03 -13.12 -18.48
N ASN A 102 2.88 -12.48 -18.57
CA ASN A 102 1.73 -12.75 -17.72
C ASN A 102 0.57 -13.22 -18.60
N PHE A 103 0.03 -14.40 -18.27
CA PHE A 103 -1.12 -14.99 -18.94
C PHE A 103 -2.37 -15.01 -18.05
N LYS A 104 -2.19 -14.78 -16.74
CA LYS A 104 -3.29 -14.75 -15.76
C LYS A 104 -3.86 -13.33 -15.69
N MET A 105 -5.18 -13.21 -15.66
CA MET A 105 -5.89 -11.93 -15.53
C MET A 105 -5.57 -10.89 -16.63
N GLY A 106 -5.25 -11.37 -17.83
CA GLY A 106 -4.91 -10.57 -19.01
C GLY A 106 -3.48 -10.74 -19.50
N TRP A 107 -3.33 -10.68 -20.81
CA TRP A 107 -2.05 -10.87 -21.48
C TRP A 107 -1.19 -9.62 -21.34
N ARG A 108 0.04 -9.80 -20.87
CA ARG A 108 1.03 -8.73 -20.80
C ARG A 108 2.42 -9.28 -21.11
N PHE A 109 3.04 -8.65 -22.10
CA PHE A 109 4.42 -8.94 -22.51
C PHE A 109 5.25 -7.66 -22.34
N THR A 110 6.42 -7.78 -21.72
CA THR A 110 7.32 -6.65 -21.49
C THR A 110 8.72 -6.99 -22.01
N PHE A 111 9.12 -6.30 -23.08
CA PHE A 111 10.39 -6.57 -23.80
C PHE A 111 11.53 -5.61 -23.41
N SER A 112 11.25 -4.51 -22.71
CA SER A 112 12.27 -3.53 -22.34
C SER A 112 13.36 -4.13 -21.44
N PRO A 113 14.67 -3.96 -21.76
CA PRO A 113 15.77 -4.42 -20.91
C PRO A 113 15.86 -3.62 -19.60
N ARG A 114 15.29 -2.41 -19.54
CA ARG A 114 15.24 -1.57 -18.34
C ARG A 114 14.24 -2.05 -17.28
N ILE A 115 13.40 -3.03 -17.62
CA ILE A 115 12.37 -3.58 -16.72
C ILE A 115 12.74 -5.01 -16.35
N SER A 116 13.00 -5.28 -15.08
CA SER A 116 13.33 -6.60 -14.56
C SER A 116 12.23 -7.13 -13.65
N PHE A 117 11.95 -8.43 -13.72
CA PHE A 117 10.90 -9.10 -12.96
C PHE A 117 11.51 -10.13 -12.03
N TYR A 118 11.09 -10.13 -10.77
CA TYR A 118 11.67 -10.97 -9.72
C TYR A 118 10.70 -12.03 -9.18
N GLY A 119 9.48 -12.14 -9.73
CA GLY A 119 8.45 -13.02 -9.18
C GLY A 119 8.01 -12.58 -7.79
N MET A 120 7.48 -13.50 -7.00
CA MET A 120 7.20 -13.26 -5.59
C MET A 120 8.52 -13.33 -4.80
N VAL A 121 8.83 -12.27 -4.07
CA VAL A 121 10.04 -12.15 -3.25
C VAL A 121 9.68 -11.90 -1.80
N GLY A 122 10.48 -12.44 -0.88
CA GLY A 122 10.36 -12.27 0.56
C GLY A 122 11.73 -12.32 1.24
N GLY A 123 11.76 -12.14 2.57
CA GLY A 123 12.96 -12.21 3.38
C GLY A 123 14.09 -11.31 2.88
N GLU A 124 15.33 -11.75 3.07
CA GLU A 124 16.54 -10.99 2.72
C GLU A 124 16.60 -10.52 1.26
N ARG A 125 16.08 -11.34 0.32
CA ARG A 125 16.05 -10.95 -1.09
C ARG A 125 15.15 -9.73 -1.33
N LYS A 126 14.00 -9.65 -0.67
CA LYS A 126 13.12 -8.48 -0.72
C LYS A 126 13.81 -7.27 -0.12
N SER A 127 14.39 -7.41 1.08
CA SER A 127 15.09 -6.34 1.78
C SER A 127 16.25 -5.77 0.96
N SER A 128 17.09 -6.62 0.37
CA SER A 128 18.18 -6.19 -0.54
C SER A 128 17.66 -5.41 -1.76
N LEU A 129 16.52 -5.84 -2.33
CA LEU A 129 15.93 -5.17 -3.49
C LEU A 129 15.25 -3.84 -3.12
N LEU A 130 14.80 -3.66 -1.88
CA LEU A 130 14.22 -2.40 -1.41
C LEU A 130 15.30 -1.39 -1.02
N ASN A 131 16.40 -1.81 -0.38
CA ASN A 131 17.55 -0.96 -0.03
C ASN A 131 18.15 -0.24 -1.25
N GLY A 132 18.27 -0.89 -2.39
CA GLY A 132 18.81 -0.29 -3.61
C GLY A 132 17.80 0.53 -4.43
N SER A 133 16.59 0.77 -3.92
CA SER A 133 15.54 1.45 -4.67
C SER A 133 15.51 2.96 -4.43
N LYS A 134 15.33 3.73 -5.50
CA LYS A 134 15.06 5.18 -5.47
C LYS A 134 13.62 5.50 -5.03
N GLY A 135 12.68 4.57 -5.18
CA GLY A 135 11.28 4.80 -4.83
C GLY A 135 10.35 3.74 -5.36
N LEU A 136 9.18 3.64 -4.76
CA LEU A 136 8.06 2.82 -5.18
C LEU A 136 7.23 3.58 -6.22
N ILE A 137 7.02 2.99 -7.41
CA ILE A 137 6.05 3.50 -8.39
C ILE A 137 4.78 2.66 -8.25
N PHE A 138 3.71 3.26 -7.72
CA PHE A 138 2.49 2.57 -7.30
C PHE A 138 1.21 3.26 -7.83
N PRO A 139 1.00 3.28 -9.16
CA PRO A 139 -0.11 3.98 -9.80
C PRO A 139 -1.39 3.13 -9.79
N VAL A 140 -1.87 2.74 -8.62
CA VAL A 140 -3.07 1.90 -8.47
C VAL A 140 -4.31 2.57 -9.05
N THR A 141 -5.26 1.75 -9.55
CA THR A 141 -6.53 2.21 -10.13
C THR A 141 -7.74 1.75 -9.33
N TRP A 142 -7.57 1.62 -8.04
CA TRP A 142 -8.62 1.27 -7.08
C TRP A 142 -8.38 2.00 -5.76
N ASP A 143 -9.38 2.00 -4.89
CA ASP A 143 -9.21 2.49 -3.54
C ASP A 143 -8.46 1.43 -2.72
N GLU A 144 -7.15 1.62 -2.56
CA GLU A 144 -6.30 0.72 -1.78
C GLU A 144 -6.76 0.71 -0.32
N PRO A 145 -7.05 -0.45 0.29
CA PRO A 145 -7.48 -0.49 1.69
C PRO A 145 -6.42 0.04 2.66
N PHE A 146 -5.16 -0.36 2.47
CA PHE A 146 -4.02 0.14 3.25
C PHE A 146 -2.77 0.28 2.38
N GLY A 147 -2.23 -0.82 1.85
CA GLY A 147 -1.05 -0.81 1.00
C GLY A 147 0.25 -1.08 1.75
N LEU A 148 0.44 -2.31 2.22
CA LEU A 148 1.69 -2.74 2.87
C LEU A 148 2.95 -2.42 2.06
N ALA A 149 2.85 -2.42 0.73
CA ALA A 149 3.96 -2.04 -0.15
C ALA A 149 4.45 -0.61 0.08
N ILE A 150 3.57 0.30 0.53
CA ILE A 150 3.90 1.68 0.86
C ILE A 150 4.78 1.70 2.11
N THR A 151 4.30 1.09 3.20
CA THR A 151 5.01 1.08 4.48
C THR A 151 6.34 0.34 4.39
N GLU A 152 6.39 -0.79 3.69
CA GLU A 152 7.63 -1.52 3.42
C GLU A 152 8.63 -0.68 2.60
N SER A 153 8.16 0.04 1.59
CA SER A 153 9.01 0.92 0.78
C SER A 153 9.62 2.03 1.63
N LEU A 154 8.79 2.72 2.41
CA LEU A 154 9.22 3.80 3.30
C LEU A 154 10.20 3.29 4.36
N TYR A 155 9.95 2.13 4.95
CA TYR A 155 10.87 1.52 5.94
C TYR A 155 12.28 1.33 5.39
N PHE A 156 12.42 0.93 4.12
CA PHE A 156 13.72 0.84 3.45
C PHE A 156 14.21 2.17 2.87
N GLY A 157 13.62 3.28 3.25
CA GLY A 157 14.04 4.63 2.86
C GLY A 157 13.69 5.00 1.41
N ALA A 158 12.76 4.32 0.79
CA ALA A 158 12.34 4.59 -0.58
C ALA A 158 10.99 5.34 -0.60
N PRO A 159 10.94 6.57 -1.12
CA PRO A 159 9.70 7.37 -1.22
C PRO A 159 8.68 6.73 -2.14
N VAL A 160 7.43 7.18 -2.06
CA VAL A 160 6.29 6.62 -2.79
C VAL A 160 5.78 7.60 -3.85
N PHE A 161 5.69 7.13 -5.10
CA PHE A 161 5.07 7.82 -6.23
C PHE A 161 3.81 7.05 -6.62
N GLY A 162 2.66 7.55 -6.26
CA GLY A 162 1.40 6.82 -6.38
C GLY A 162 0.23 7.67 -6.84
N THR A 163 -0.93 7.04 -6.90
CA THR A 163 -2.20 7.71 -7.20
C THR A 163 -2.90 8.16 -5.92
N PRO A 164 -3.72 9.23 -5.94
CA PRO A 164 -4.41 9.73 -4.75
C PRO A 164 -5.69 8.92 -4.45
N TYR A 165 -5.62 7.59 -4.43
CA TYR A 165 -6.79 6.72 -4.25
C TYR A 165 -6.68 5.85 -3.00
N GLY A 166 -7.84 5.65 -2.34
CA GLY A 166 -7.93 4.84 -1.13
C GLY A 166 -7.13 5.44 0.02
N SER A 167 -6.31 4.63 0.65
CA SER A 167 -5.46 5.02 1.79
C SER A 167 -4.24 5.86 1.42
N LEU A 168 -3.85 5.94 0.13
CA LEU A 168 -2.59 6.59 -0.24
C LEU A 168 -2.48 8.04 0.26
N PRO A 169 -3.53 8.91 0.16
CA PRO A 169 -3.44 10.29 0.63
C PRO A 169 -3.24 10.45 2.15
N GLU A 170 -3.56 9.42 2.93
CA GLU A 170 -3.36 9.43 4.39
C GLU A 170 -2.05 8.81 4.84
N LEU A 171 -1.44 7.95 4.00
CA LEU A 171 -0.18 7.29 4.30
C LEU A 171 1.05 7.98 3.67
N VAL A 172 0.85 8.77 2.62
CA VAL A 172 1.93 9.41 1.87
C VAL A 172 1.78 10.92 1.95
N ASN A 173 2.55 11.53 2.86
CA ASN A 173 2.67 12.98 2.93
C ASN A 173 3.75 13.49 1.96
N LYS A 174 3.88 14.81 1.82
CA LYS A 174 4.82 15.46 0.88
C LYS A 174 6.31 15.24 1.19
N GLU A 175 6.65 14.80 2.39
CA GLU A 175 8.04 14.54 2.79
C GLU A 175 8.51 13.14 2.39
N VAL A 176 7.55 12.22 2.16
CA VAL A 176 7.81 10.81 1.86
C VAL A 176 7.29 10.36 0.50
N GLY A 177 6.71 11.26 -0.30
CA GLY A 177 6.26 10.90 -1.65
C GLY A 177 5.42 11.95 -2.36
N PHE A 178 4.97 11.58 -3.55
CA PHE A 178 4.14 12.41 -4.41
C PHE A 178 2.98 11.59 -5.00
N LEU A 179 1.79 12.17 -4.98
CA LEU A 179 0.57 11.52 -5.45
C LEU A 179 -0.07 12.30 -6.60
N THR A 180 -0.32 11.60 -7.69
CA THR A 180 -1.05 12.12 -8.87
C THR A 180 -1.68 10.98 -9.66
N ASP A 181 -2.78 11.25 -10.33
CA ASP A 181 -3.40 10.32 -11.29
C ASP A 181 -2.95 10.56 -12.75
N GLU A 182 -1.95 11.43 -12.94
CA GLU A 182 -1.41 11.81 -14.24
C GLU A 182 0.03 11.33 -14.41
N GLN A 183 0.30 10.52 -15.43
CA GLN A 183 1.62 9.96 -15.70
C GLN A 183 2.67 11.05 -15.92
N ASP A 184 2.36 12.04 -16.74
CA ASP A 184 3.34 13.08 -17.10
C ASP A 184 3.71 13.95 -15.91
N LYS A 185 2.77 14.23 -14.99
CA LYS A 185 3.04 14.93 -13.74
C LYS A 185 3.93 14.09 -12.81
N MET A 186 3.69 12.78 -12.72
CA MET A 186 4.53 11.88 -11.92
C MET A 186 5.96 11.84 -12.47
N VAL A 187 6.10 11.70 -13.79
CA VAL A 187 7.42 11.71 -14.46
C VAL A 187 8.13 13.04 -14.25
N ALA A 188 7.44 14.16 -14.48
CA ALA A 188 8.01 15.49 -14.30
C ALA A 188 8.51 15.71 -12.85
N HIS A 189 7.70 15.33 -11.86
CA HIS A 189 8.10 15.43 -10.45
C HIS A 189 9.33 14.57 -10.13
N ILE A 190 9.36 13.31 -10.56
CA ILE A 190 10.50 12.42 -10.30
C ILE A 190 11.78 12.93 -10.97
N VAL A 191 11.68 13.52 -12.16
CA VAL A 191 12.86 13.99 -12.92
C VAL A 191 13.37 15.32 -12.42
N ASN A 192 12.49 16.26 -12.07
CA ASN A 192 12.84 17.65 -11.80
C ASN A 192 12.86 18.01 -10.31
N ASP A 193 12.03 17.35 -9.49
CA ASP A 193 11.75 17.75 -8.11
C ASP A 193 12.07 16.65 -7.08
N TYR A 194 12.85 15.63 -7.46
CA TYR A 194 13.22 14.55 -6.54
C TYR A 194 14.16 15.06 -5.43
N HIS A 195 13.65 15.14 -4.20
CA HIS A 195 14.39 15.68 -3.05
C HIS A 195 14.21 14.85 -1.76
N TYR A 196 13.73 13.60 -1.87
CA TYR A 196 13.35 12.77 -0.73
C TYR A 196 14.57 12.22 0.02
N SER A 197 14.52 12.30 1.35
CA SER A 197 15.54 11.75 2.24
C SER A 197 15.19 10.31 2.63
N PRO A 198 16.07 9.32 2.38
CA PRO A 198 15.86 7.95 2.85
C PRO A 198 15.67 7.86 4.37
N LYS A 199 16.34 8.71 5.14
CA LYS A 199 16.21 8.76 6.59
C LYS A 199 14.80 9.20 7.01
N VAL A 200 14.26 10.26 6.41
CA VAL A 200 12.91 10.75 6.72
C VAL A 200 11.85 9.70 6.37
N CYS A 201 11.96 9.04 5.21
CA CYS A 201 11.06 7.95 4.85
C CYS A 201 11.10 6.81 5.86
N HIS A 202 12.29 6.41 6.29
CA HIS A 202 12.48 5.34 7.26
C HIS A 202 11.88 5.68 8.63
N GLU A 203 12.25 6.82 9.19
CA GLU A 203 11.78 7.29 10.49
C GLU A 203 10.24 7.40 10.50
N TYR A 204 9.66 7.98 9.47
CA TYR A 204 8.21 8.05 9.32
C TYR A 204 7.54 6.66 9.33
N ALA A 205 8.11 5.66 8.65
CA ALA A 205 7.56 4.31 8.64
C ALA A 205 7.67 3.64 10.03
N VAL A 206 8.81 3.81 10.70
CA VAL A 206 9.05 3.25 12.04
C VAL A 206 8.10 3.85 13.07
N ASP A 207 7.88 5.16 13.01
CA ASP A 207 7.06 5.86 14.00
C ASP A 207 5.56 5.59 13.79
N GLU A 208 5.07 5.59 12.54
CA GLU A 208 3.63 5.56 12.26
C GLU A 208 3.06 4.16 12.04
N PHE A 209 3.89 3.20 11.56
CA PHE A 209 3.40 1.89 11.09
C PHE A 209 4.06 0.71 11.80
N ASN A 210 4.30 0.82 13.12
CA ASN A 210 4.85 -0.25 13.92
C ASN A 210 3.75 -1.11 14.59
N SER A 211 4.08 -2.37 14.88
CA SER A 211 3.17 -3.34 15.48
C SER A 211 2.71 -2.95 16.88
N ARG A 212 3.57 -2.27 17.64
CA ARG A 212 3.23 -1.81 19.01
C ARG A 212 2.10 -0.78 18.98
N LEU A 213 2.21 0.24 18.13
CA LEU A 213 1.18 1.27 17.99
C LEU A 213 -0.14 0.66 17.48
N MET A 214 -0.07 -0.31 16.56
CA MET A 214 -1.24 -1.06 16.12
C MET A 214 -1.88 -1.81 17.29
N ALA A 215 -1.10 -2.53 18.08
CA ALA A 215 -1.59 -3.28 19.25
C ALA A 215 -2.24 -2.37 20.29
N GLU A 216 -1.63 -1.24 20.63
CA GLU A 216 -2.19 -0.25 21.56
C GLU A 216 -3.56 0.27 21.09
N ARG A 217 -3.70 0.55 19.80
CA ARG A 217 -4.97 0.98 19.19
C ARG A 217 -6.03 -0.14 19.19
N TYR A 218 -5.63 -1.40 18.99
CA TYR A 218 -6.56 -2.54 19.08
C TYR A 218 -7.00 -2.81 20.52
N VAL A 219 -6.12 -2.68 21.53
CA VAL A 219 -6.50 -2.81 22.94
C VAL A 219 -7.66 -1.86 23.28
N GLN A 220 -7.61 -0.61 22.82
CA GLN A 220 -8.70 0.35 23.00
C GLN A 220 -10.03 -0.12 22.35
N LYS A 221 -9.97 -0.80 21.20
CA LYS A 221 -11.15 -1.37 20.55
C LYS A 221 -11.70 -2.56 21.35
N TYR A 222 -10.82 -3.43 21.83
CA TYR A 222 -11.21 -4.57 22.67
C TYR A 222 -11.86 -4.11 23.98
N GLU A 223 -11.31 -3.11 24.65
CA GLU A 223 -11.89 -2.53 25.86
C GLU A 223 -13.30 -1.97 25.64
N GLN A 224 -13.53 -1.28 24.51
CA GLN A 224 -14.87 -0.79 24.17
C GLN A 224 -15.87 -1.94 24.05
N VAL A 225 -15.51 -3.02 23.34
CA VAL A 225 -16.39 -4.17 23.12
C VAL A 225 -16.61 -4.95 24.42
N LEU A 226 -15.57 -5.16 25.22
CA LEU A 226 -15.67 -5.82 26.54
C LEU A 226 -16.58 -5.06 27.51
N ASN A 227 -16.65 -3.73 27.38
CA ASN A 227 -17.55 -2.87 28.15
C ASN A 227 -18.98 -2.79 27.54
N GLY A 228 -19.33 -3.70 26.66
CA GLY A 228 -20.66 -3.81 26.05
C GLY A 228 -21.01 -2.75 25.01
N LYS A 229 -20.01 -2.00 24.48
CA LYS A 229 -20.20 -1.01 23.41
C LYS A 229 -19.89 -1.65 22.06
N THR A 230 -20.62 -1.26 21.02
CA THR A 230 -20.24 -1.58 19.63
C THR A 230 -19.28 -0.54 19.06
N LEU A 231 -18.43 -0.94 18.12
CA LEU A 231 -17.46 -0.05 17.47
C LEU A 231 -18.11 0.84 16.40
N ASN A 232 -19.30 0.45 15.92
CA ASN A 232 -20.10 1.20 14.93
C ASN A 232 -21.56 1.22 15.39
N ASP A 233 -22.24 2.35 15.21
CA ASP A 233 -23.67 2.51 15.56
C ASP A 233 -24.56 1.61 14.67
N ARG A 234 -24.15 1.42 13.43
CA ARG A 234 -24.83 0.56 12.43
C ARG A 234 -23.84 -0.38 11.78
N CYS A 235 -24.34 -1.44 11.17
CA CYS A 235 -23.54 -2.36 10.35
C CYS A 235 -22.87 -1.59 9.20
N PRO A 236 -21.50 -1.56 9.14
CA PRO A 236 -20.82 -0.90 8.04
C PRO A 236 -21.12 -1.58 6.70
N GLU A 237 -21.27 -0.78 5.64
CA GLU A 237 -21.54 -1.28 4.29
C GLU A 237 -21.01 -0.28 3.25
N ALA A 238 -20.20 -0.75 2.30
CA ALA A 238 -19.81 0.06 1.15
C ALA A 238 -20.84 -0.07 0.02
N THR A 239 -21.36 1.06 -0.43
CA THR A 239 -22.37 1.15 -1.51
C THR A 239 -21.80 1.72 -2.80
N VAL A 240 -20.58 2.27 -2.77
CA VAL A 240 -19.90 2.89 -3.91
C VAL A 240 -18.75 1.99 -4.38
N PRO A 241 -18.63 1.72 -5.69
CA PRO A 241 -17.52 0.95 -6.24
C PRO A 241 -16.15 1.53 -5.89
N TYR A 242 -15.20 0.67 -5.54
CA TYR A 242 -13.82 0.99 -5.12
C TYR A 242 -12.78 0.77 -6.22
N SER A 243 -13.18 0.43 -7.43
CA SER A 243 -12.31 0.12 -8.56
C SER A 243 -12.56 1.04 -9.76
N HIS A 244 -11.77 0.87 -10.82
CA HIS A 244 -11.87 1.68 -12.05
C HIS A 244 -11.56 3.17 -11.85
N ARG A 245 -10.66 3.48 -10.93
CA ARG A 245 -10.10 4.83 -10.80
C ARG A 245 -9.23 5.15 -12.02
N LEU A 246 -9.17 6.44 -12.36
CA LEU A 246 -8.47 6.92 -13.55
C LEU A 246 -6.96 6.85 -13.39
N TRP A 247 -6.26 6.58 -14.48
CA TRP A 247 -4.83 6.80 -14.67
C TRP A 247 -4.67 7.45 -16.03
N LYS A 248 -4.32 8.73 -16.03
CA LYS A 248 -4.19 9.55 -17.24
C LYS A 248 -2.74 9.47 -17.73
N LYS A 249 -2.60 9.35 -19.05
CA LYS A 249 -1.32 9.41 -19.74
C LYS A 249 -1.05 10.80 -20.23
#